data_9bc8c01be87f0b4fc8b8dc28c05887b8
#
_entry.id   9bc8c01be87f0b4fc8b8dc28c05887b8
#
_cell.length_a   1.000
_cell.length_b   1.000
_cell.length_c   1.000
_cell.angle_alpha   90.00
_cell.angle_beta   90.00
_cell.angle_gamma   90.00
#
_symmetry.space_group_name_H-M   'P 1'
#
loop_
_entity.id
_entity.type
_entity.pdbx_description
1 polymer ?
#
loop_
_entity_poly.entity_id
_entity_poly.type
_entity_poly.pdbx_seq_one_letter_code
_entity_poly.pdbx_strand_id
1 'polypeptide(L)'
;MRRQKLVLLGMAAAKKSTPSAKMDGDIGTSGTKRRMKAPSATGKDPAKPSEKTSPKRGAAKVAKTSQTGKASSKTTTPKISKESVLVIVESPTKSKTLTKILGPGYTVRASVGHVRDLPKSRMAIDIDHDFAPEYILVKGKATLRKELAAIAGKSSSVILASDPDREGEAIAWHLADLLGIDPASACRVRFYEITPAAVREAIGTPDRIDMDKVDAQQARRILDRLVGYTLSPLLWNKIRYGLSAGRVQSVALALICEREEEISAFVPIEYWNVTASAEADGGRRYSLRADSLDGKSLWKEGKSLLIPDAETASFVEDEIRSAAITVRSYVTRASVRKPLAPFKTSTLQQEASRRLGFSPRRTMGIAQSLFEGVTIPGRGPTGLITYMRTDSLRTAPEAIAAVREYVGSRYGAMYLPEEPNRFESKVLSQDAHEAIRPTDVGIDPSSLEGVVEPEQLRLYSMIWKRFVASQMAPAVVENATLDADAGRVGLRQLGESM
;
A
#
# COMPACT_ATOMS: atom_id res chain seq x y z
N MET A 1 -36.72 11.66 -41.52
CA MET A 1 -36.30 10.61 -40.56
C MET A 1 -36.81 9.26 -41.09
N ARG A 2 -35.92 8.39 -41.57
CA ARG A 2 -36.28 7.01 -41.95
C ARG A 2 -36.44 6.21 -40.68
N ARG A 3 -37.64 5.64 -40.42
CA ARG A 3 -37.86 4.68 -39.37
C ARG A 3 -37.13 3.37 -39.75
N GLN A 4 -36.00 3.09 -39.11
CA GLN A 4 -35.33 1.81 -39.25
C GLN A 4 -36.02 0.79 -38.32
N LYS A 5 -36.45 -0.32 -38.92
CA LYS A 5 -37.00 -1.47 -38.15
C LYS A 5 -35.84 -2.33 -37.70
N LEU A 6 -35.80 -2.65 -36.40
CA LEU A 6 -34.93 -3.65 -35.81
C LEU A 6 -35.66 -5.00 -35.73
N VAL A 7 -34.98 -6.09 -36.11
CA VAL A 7 -35.52 -7.44 -36.06
C VAL A 7 -35.03 -8.16 -34.82
N LEU A 8 -35.91 -8.78 -34.07
CA LEU A 8 -35.59 -9.47 -32.81
C LEU A 8 -34.87 -10.80 -33.12
N LEU A 9 -33.65 -11.00 -32.58
CA LEU A 9 -32.85 -12.19 -32.78
C LEU A 9 -32.83 -13.15 -31.58
N GLY A 10 -33.17 -12.68 -30.40
CA GLY A 10 -33.22 -13.50 -29.20
C GLY A 10 -33.36 -12.62 -27.94
N MET A 11 -33.90 -13.21 -26.93
CA MET A 11 -34.08 -12.53 -25.63
C MET A 11 -33.48 -13.38 -24.51
N ALA A 12 -32.84 -12.77 -23.56
CA ALA A 12 -32.38 -13.41 -22.34
C ALA A 12 -32.97 -12.65 -21.13
N ALA A 13 -33.82 -13.34 -20.37
CA ALA A 13 -34.23 -12.92 -19.06
C ALA A 13 -33.20 -13.47 -18.05
N ALA A 14 -32.46 -12.58 -17.41
CA ALA A 14 -31.49 -12.97 -16.40
C ALA A 14 -31.99 -12.61 -15.01
N LYS A 15 -32.16 -13.63 -14.16
CA LYS A 15 -32.40 -13.44 -12.74
C LYS A 15 -31.07 -13.06 -12.08
N LYS A 16 -30.97 -11.84 -11.58
CA LYS A 16 -29.86 -11.44 -10.72
C LYS A 16 -30.36 -11.43 -9.28
N SER A 17 -30.08 -12.51 -8.55
CA SER A 17 -30.08 -12.49 -7.09
C SER A 17 -28.69 -11.98 -6.63
N THR A 18 -28.67 -11.08 -5.69
CA THR A 18 -27.44 -10.85 -4.90
C THR A 18 -27.05 -12.18 -4.26
N PRO A 19 -25.79 -12.59 -4.27
CA PRO A 19 -25.38 -13.84 -3.66
C PRO A 19 -25.74 -13.81 -2.17
N SER A 20 -26.78 -14.53 -1.78
CA SER A 20 -27.04 -14.87 -0.40
C SER A 20 -25.91 -15.82 0.00
N ALA A 21 -25.04 -15.40 0.87
CA ALA A 21 -24.15 -16.29 1.58
C ALA A 21 -24.99 -17.11 2.58
N LYS A 22 -25.70 -18.11 2.08
CA LYS A 22 -26.20 -19.19 2.91
C LYS A 22 -24.99 -20.03 3.30
N MET A 23 -24.48 -19.81 4.48
CA MET A 23 -23.80 -20.84 5.25
C MET A 23 -24.88 -21.77 5.82
N ASP A 24 -25.38 -22.68 5.04
CA ASP A 24 -26.06 -23.86 5.55
C ASP A 24 -24.98 -24.80 6.11
N GLY A 25 -24.65 -24.58 7.37
CA GLY A 25 -23.94 -25.54 8.19
C GLY A 25 -24.88 -26.67 8.54
N ASP A 26 -24.97 -27.67 7.68
CA ASP A 26 -25.61 -28.94 8.00
C ASP A 26 -24.73 -29.68 9.01
N ILE A 27 -25.09 -29.57 10.29
CA ILE A 27 -24.51 -30.37 11.37
C ILE A 27 -25.13 -31.76 11.30
N GLY A 28 -24.60 -32.57 10.40
CA GLY A 28 -24.85 -34.01 10.38
C GLY A 28 -24.37 -34.66 11.66
N THR A 29 -25.29 -34.97 12.56
CA THR A 29 -25.06 -35.81 13.73
C THR A 29 -24.79 -37.24 13.29
N SER A 30 -23.54 -37.65 13.18
CA SER A 30 -23.14 -39.04 13.22
C SER A 30 -22.32 -39.27 14.50
N GLY A 31 -22.98 -39.92 15.46
CA GLY A 31 -22.37 -40.25 16.73
C GLY A 31 -21.28 -41.30 16.61
N THR A 32 -20.13 -40.96 17.08
CA THR A 32 -19.14 -41.98 17.55
C THR A 32 -18.58 -41.51 18.90
N LYS A 33 -19.10 -42.10 19.96
CA LYS A 33 -18.60 -41.96 21.32
C LYS A 33 -17.15 -42.42 21.39
N ARG A 34 -16.21 -41.52 21.55
CA ARG A 34 -14.88 -41.83 22.08
C ARG A 34 -14.69 -41.09 23.41
N ARG A 35 -14.81 -41.87 24.46
CA ARG A 35 -14.62 -41.55 25.87
C ARG A 35 -13.15 -41.19 26.11
N MET A 36 -12.82 -39.92 26.35
CA MET A 36 -11.52 -39.54 26.92
C MET A 36 -11.68 -39.28 28.41
N LYS A 37 -10.94 -40.07 29.17
CA LYS A 37 -10.79 -39.94 30.64
C LYS A 37 -10.00 -38.69 30.97
N ALA A 38 -10.46 -37.98 31.99
CA ALA A 38 -9.71 -36.92 32.66
C ALA A 38 -8.57 -37.53 33.50
N PRO A 39 -7.42 -36.89 33.65
CA PRO A 39 -6.47 -37.21 34.72
C PRO A 39 -6.71 -36.30 35.91
N SER A 40 -6.86 -36.95 37.06
CA SER A 40 -6.90 -36.38 38.39
C SER A 40 -5.53 -35.82 38.82
N ALA A 41 -5.60 -34.72 39.56
CA ALA A 41 -4.47 -34.12 40.26
C ALA A 41 -4.02 -34.97 41.47
N THR A 42 -2.70 -35.20 41.60
CA THR A 42 -2.03 -35.31 42.92
C THR A 42 -0.57 -34.88 42.72
N GLY A 43 -0.13 -33.98 43.58
CA GLY A 43 1.21 -33.39 43.58
C GLY A 43 2.27 -34.28 44.23
N LYS A 44 3.51 -33.94 43.99
CA LYS A 44 4.66 -33.86 44.92
C LYS A 44 5.93 -33.49 44.16
N ASP A 45 6.58 -32.42 44.56
CA ASP A 45 8.01 -32.08 44.38
C ASP A 45 8.87 -32.86 45.35
N PRO A 46 10.23 -32.72 45.38
CA PRO A 46 11.26 -32.59 44.35
C PRO A 46 12.44 -33.59 44.51
N ALA A 47 13.33 -33.73 43.55
CA ALA A 47 14.75 -34.03 43.80
C ALA A 47 15.63 -33.92 42.52
N LYS A 48 16.72 -33.17 42.61
CA LYS A 48 17.97 -33.20 41.79
C LYS A 48 18.93 -34.25 42.38
N PRO A 49 20.13 -34.48 41.82
CA PRO A 49 20.63 -34.74 40.45
C PRO A 49 21.50 -36.03 40.40
N SER A 50 21.89 -36.52 39.27
CA SER A 50 23.14 -37.29 39.13
C SER A 50 23.66 -37.39 37.70
N GLU A 51 24.94 -37.07 37.56
CA GLU A 51 25.85 -37.38 36.45
C GLU A 51 25.96 -38.87 36.18
N LYS A 52 26.29 -39.24 34.94
CA LYS A 52 27.42 -40.16 34.57
C LYS A 52 27.37 -40.50 33.07
N THR A 53 28.39 -40.12 32.39
CA THR A 53 29.53 -40.86 31.79
C THR A 53 29.28 -41.51 30.43
N SER A 54 30.16 -41.08 29.50
CA SER A 54 30.48 -41.65 28.18
C SER A 54 31.00 -43.10 28.24
N PRO A 55 31.07 -43.81 27.12
CA PRO A 55 32.41 -44.19 26.68
C PRO A 55 32.71 -44.03 25.17
N LYS A 56 34.02 -43.87 24.97
CA LYS A 56 34.79 -43.84 23.71
C LYS A 56 34.84 -45.23 23.04
N ARG A 57 35.03 -45.22 21.70
CA ARG A 57 35.95 -46.04 20.85
C ARG A 57 35.54 -45.80 19.40
N GLY A 58 36.44 -45.70 18.44
CA GLY A 58 37.85 -45.91 18.27
C GLY A 58 38.22 -45.64 16.80
N ALA A 59 39.42 -45.33 16.57
CA ALA A 59 40.02 -44.79 15.35
C ALA A 59 40.15 -45.78 14.19
N ALA A 60 40.15 -45.26 12.95
CA ALA A 60 41.00 -45.77 11.88
C ALA A 60 41.43 -44.64 10.91
N LYS A 61 42.71 -44.43 10.78
CA LYS A 61 43.44 -43.56 9.83
C LYS A 61 43.38 -44.15 8.43
N VAL A 62 43.13 -43.29 7.41
CA VAL A 62 43.86 -43.42 6.14
C VAL A 62 44.14 -42.00 5.60
N ALA A 63 45.40 -41.73 5.37
CA ALA A 63 45.91 -40.53 4.74
C ALA A 63 45.91 -40.68 3.20
N LYS A 64 45.62 -39.58 2.46
CA LYS A 64 46.46 -39.11 1.33
C LYS A 64 45.94 -37.79 0.74
N THR A 65 46.74 -36.79 0.90
CA THR A 65 47.16 -35.69 -0.01
C THR A 65 46.34 -35.40 -1.27
N SER A 66 45.80 -34.15 -1.36
CA SER A 66 46.14 -33.24 -2.45
C SER A 66 45.76 -31.81 -2.10
N GLN A 67 46.66 -30.91 -2.34
CA GLN A 67 46.59 -29.45 -2.20
C GLN A 67 45.59 -28.87 -3.18
N THR A 68 44.69 -27.98 -2.71
CA THR A 68 44.23 -26.83 -3.48
C THR A 68 43.81 -25.73 -2.51
N GLY A 69 44.27 -24.53 -2.78
CA GLY A 69 44.30 -23.38 -1.91
C GLY A 69 42.93 -22.90 -1.45
N LYS A 70 42.77 -22.74 -0.15
CA LYS A 70 41.73 -21.89 0.46
C LYS A 70 42.16 -20.43 0.31
N ALA A 71 41.56 -19.72 -0.62
CA ALA A 71 41.56 -18.27 -0.60
C ALA A 71 40.69 -17.84 0.60
N SER A 72 41.35 -17.49 1.69
CA SER A 72 40.77 -16.77 2.82
C SER A 72 40.34 -15.38 2.36
N SER A 73 39.08 -15.17 2.12
CA SER A 73 38.55 -13.81 1.97
C SER A 73 38.65 -13.11 3.33
N LYS A 74 39.78 -12.44 3.56
CA LYS A 74 39.92 -11.44 4.60
C LYS A 74 38.92 -10.34 4.29
N THR A 75 37.82 -10.27 5.05
CA THR A 75 36.95 -9.11 5.13
C THR A 75 37.80 -7.97 5.66
N THR A 76 38.40 -7.18 4.77
CA THR A 76 39.12 -5.96 5.10
C THR A 76 38.11 -4.97 5.61
N THR A 77 38.01 -4.80 6.92
CA THR A 77 37.36 -3.65 7.57
C THR A 77 38.05 -2.40 7.01
N PRO A 78 37.30 -1.45 6.36
CA PRO A 78 37.95 -0.25 5.82
C PRO A 78 38.61 0.51 6.98
N LYS A 79 39.88 0.90 6.81
CA LYS A 79 40.56 1.82 7.73
C LYS A 79 39.80 3.14 7.73
N ILE A 80 39.12 3.45 8.85
CA ILE A 80 38.41 4.72 9.07
C ILE A 80 39.48 5.79 9.22
N SER A 81 39.57 6.72 8.28
CA SER A 81 40.40 7.93 8.43
C SER A 81 39.73 8.90 9.39
N LYS A 82 40.51 9.68 10.13
CA LYS A 82 40.01 10.76 11.01
C LYS A 82 39.21 11.84 10.26
N GLU A 83 39.17 11.78 8.94
CA GLU A 83 38.48 12.74 8.05
C GLU A 83 37.11 12.20 7.52
N SER A 84 36.72 10.99 7.89
CA SER A 84 35.47 10.42 7.37
C SER A 84 34.26 10.92 8.14
N VAL A 85 33.17 11.23 7.40
CA VAL A 85 31.86 11.56 7.96
C VAL A 85 31.07 10.26 8.22
N LEU A 86 30.55 10.07 9.43
CA LEU A 86 29.64 8.97 9.73
C LEU A 86 28.21 9.34 9.34
N VAL A 87 27.59 8.57 8.45
CA VAL A 87 26.18 8.70 8.07
C VAL A 87 25.42 7.51 8.63
N ILE A 88 24.40 7.78 9.47
CA ILE A 88 23.58 6.73 10.09
C ILE A 88 22.18 6.76 9.46
N VAL A 89 21.75 5.60 8.92
CA VAL A 89 20.43 5.38 8.31
C VAL A 89 19.67 4.29 9.07
N GLU A 90 18.37 4.12 8.81
CA GLU A 90 17.58 3.10 9.49
C GLU A 90 17.72 1.70 8.92
N SER A 91 18.00 1.54 7.59
CA SER A 91 17.98 0.24 6.93
C SER A 91 19.33 -0.16 6.32
N PRO A 92 19.65 -1.46 6.30
CA PRO A 92 20.86 -1.97 5.62
C PRO A 92 20.86 -1.75 4.10
N THR A 93 19.70 -1.76 3.46
CA THR A 93 19.56 -1.51 2.02
C THR A 93 19.93 -0.07 1.70
N LYS A 94 19.34 0.90 2.41
CA LYS A 94 19.66 2.32 2.28
C LYS A 94 21.15 2.59 2.56
N SER A 95 21.72 1.92 3.57
CA SER A 95 23.17 2.01 3.84
C SER A 95 24.03 1.59 2.64
N LYS A 96 23.69 0.47 1.99
CA LYS A 96 24.42 0.00 0.79
C LYS A 96 24.28 0.96 -0.39
N THR A 97 23.09 1.48 -0.61
CA THR A 97 22.81 2.45 -1.68
C THR A 97 23.61 3.74 -1.46
N LEU A 98 23.52 4.34 -0.26
CA LEU A 98 24.22 5.57 0.06
C LEU A 98 25.76 5.40 0.07
N THR A 99 26.29 4.26 0.51
CA THR A 99 27.73 3.99 0.44
C THR A 99 28.24 4.09 -1.00
N LYS A 100 27.48 3.56 -1.96
CA LYS A 100 27.87 3.63 -3.38
C LYS A 100 27.73 5.03 -3.98
N ILE A 101 26.72 5.82 -3.54
CA ILE A 101 26.45 7.19 -4.02
C ILE A 101 27.49 8.17 -3.48
N LEU A 102 27.80 8.08 -2.17
CA LEU A 102 28.67 9.02 -1.47
C LEU A 102 30.15 8.73 -1.70
N GLY A 103 30.53 7.44 -1.86
CA GLY A 103 31.90 7.06 -2.12
C GLY A 103 32.87 7.22 -0.93
N PRO A 104 34.17 7.35 -1.20
CA PRO A 104 35.18 7.51 -0.16
C PRO A 104 34.98 8.84 0.60
N GLY A 105 35.37 8.86 1.87
CA GLY A 105 35.16 10.00 2.78
C GLY A 105 33.90 9.87 3.65
N TYR A 106 33.00 8.93 3.33
CA TYR A 106 31.82 8.66 4.11
C TYR A 106 31.79 7.22 4.63
N THR A 107 31.44 7.07 5.89
CA THR A 107 31.18 5.77 6.53
C THR A 107 29.70 5.64 6.79
N VAL A 108 28.97 4.86 5.98
CA VAL A 108 27.53 4.70 6.15
C VAL A 108 27.21 3.45 6.98
N ARG A 109 26.37 3.59 8.01
CA ARG A 109 25.93 2.51 8.92
C ARG A 109 24.42 2.52 9.08
N ALA A 110 23.87 1.34 9.34
CA ALA A 110 22.44 1.19 9.59
C ALA A 110 22.16 0.98 11.09
N SER A 111 21.17 1.71 11.63
CA SER A 111 20.66 1.49 12.99
C SER A 111 19.77 0.26 13.10
N VAL A 112 19.25 -0.24 11.95
CA VAL A 112 18.30 -1.37 11.88
C VAL A 112 17.05 -1.07 12.70
N GLY A 113 16.41 0.07 12.45
CA GLY A 113 15.24 0.59 13.15
C GLY A 113 15.58 1.28 14.48
N HIS A 114 14.59 1.31 15.40
CA HIS A 114 14.75 1.96 16.70
C HIS A 114 15.88 1.36 17.54
N VAL A 115 16.64 2.22 18.21
CA VAL A 115 17.73 1.85 19.11
C VAL A 115 17.29 1.89 20.59
N ARG A 116 16.32 2.75 20.94
CA ARG A 116 15.67 2.81 22.26
C ARG A 116 14.16 2.66 22.11
N ASP A 117 13.49 2.11 23.11
CA ASP A 117 12.04 1.99 23.20
C ASP A 117 11.61 1.87 24.67
N LEU A 118 10.32 2.03 24.95
CA LEU A 118 9.73 1.75 26.26
C LEU A 118 9.85 0.24 26.60
N PRO A 119 10.19 -0.13 27.84
CA PRO A 119 10.24 -1.54 28.28
C PRO A 119 8.88 -2.21 28.08
N LYS A 120 8.90 -3.48 27.64
CA LYS A 120 7.65 -4.23 27.35
C LYS A 120 6.96 -4.77 28.60
N SER A 121 7.64 -4.85 29.74
CA SER A 121 7.14 -5.50 30.95
C SER A 121 6.33 -4.60 31.87
N ARG A 122 6.35 -3.27 31.66
CA ARG A 122 5.71 -2.29 32.54
C ARG A 122 5.23 -1.06 31.77
N MET A 123 4.44 -0.20 32.41
CA MET A 123 3.93 1.05 31.82
C MET A 123 5.08 1.94 31.36
N ALA A 124 6.05 2.21 32.22
CA ALA A 124 7.23 3.06 31.93
C ALA A 124 6.89 4.46 31.42
N ILE A 125 5.81 5.01 31.94
CA ILE A 125 5.37 6.39 31.73
C ILE A 125 5.00 6.92 33.09
N ASP A 126 5.61 8.03 33.50
CA ASP A 126 5.30 8.72 34.73
C ASP A 126 4.15 9.69 34.49
N ILE A 127 2.95 9.29 34.94
CA ILE A 127 1.70 10.03 34.66
C ILE A 127 1.66 11.33 35.49
N ASP A 128 2.27 11.32 36.67
CA ASP A 128 2.23 12.43 37.61
C ASP A 128 3.25 13.52 37.27
N HIS A 129 4.26 13.19 36.43
CA HIS A 129 5.31 14.13 36.00
C HIS A 129 5.28 14.27 34.46
N ASP A 130 4.24 14.91 33.97
CA ASP A 130 4.06 15.30 32.55
C ASP A 130 4.22 14.13 31.55
N PHE A 131 3.74 12.94 31.94
CA PHE A 131 3.81 11.73 31.14
C PHE A 131 5.22 11.34 30.66
N ALA A 132 6.24 11.67 31.46
CA ALA A 132 7.65 11.43 31.14
C ALA A 132 7.90 9.95 30.79
N PRO A 133 8.41 9.63 29.58
CA PRO A 133 8.66 8.26 29.16
C PRO A 133 10.03 7.77 29.61
N GLU A 134 10.12 6.53 30.13
CA GLU A 134 11.38 5.89 30.45
C GLU A 134 11.85 5.03 29.28
N TYR A 135 12.78 5.52 28.49
CA TYR A 135 13.37 4.80 27.37
C TYR A 135 14.54 3.91 27.80
N ILE A 136 14.54 2.67 27.31
CA ILE A 136 15.64 1.74 27.47
C ILE A 136 16.23 1.34 26.13
N LEU A 137 17.48 0.88 26.12
CA LEU A 137 18.09 0.31 24.93
C LEU A 137 17.34 -0.96 24.50
N VAL A 138 16.97 -1.05 23.24
CA VAL A 138 16.28 -2.22 22.68
C VAL A 138 17.19 -3.46 22.79
N LYS A 139 16.62 -4.58 23.24
CA LYS A 139 17.34 -5.85 23.39
C LYS A 139 18.08 -6.22 22.10
N GLY A 140 19.37 -6.54 22.20
CA GLY A 140 20.23 -6.87 21.05
C GLY A 140 20.95 -5.68 20.42
N LYS A 141 20.69 -4.44 20.83
CA LYS A 141 21.32 -3.23 20.27
C LYS A 141 22.63 -2.80 20.99
N ALA A 142 23.04 -3.50 22.05
CA ALA A 142 24.23 -3.13 22.82
C ALA A 142 25.52 -3.16 21.98
N THR A 143 25.68 -4.17 21.13
CA THR A 143 26.83 -4.27 20.23
C THR A 143 26.83 -3.15 19.20
N LEU A 144 25.69 -2.88 18.56
CA LEU A 144 25.50 -1.79 17.61
C LEU A 144 25.83 -0.42 18.24
N ARG A 145 25.35 -0.18 19.48
CA ARG A 145 25.68 1.06 20.23
C ARG A 145 27.17 1.24 20.37
N LYS A 146 27.89 0.19 20.81
CA LYS A 146 29.36 0.24 20.98
C LYS A 146 30.06 0.49 19.65
N GLU A 147 29.62 -0.17 18.58
CA GLU A 147 30.17 0.00 17.22
C GLU A 147 29.97 1.45 16.75
N LEU A 148 28.72 1.97 16.82
CA LEU A 148 28.41 3.34 16.37
C LEU A 148 29.19 4.38 17.18
N ALA A 149 29.27 4.25 18.51
CA ALA A 149 30.03 5.16 19.36
C ALA A 149 31.55 5.13 19.02
N ALA A 150 32.11 3.94 18.78
CA ALA A 150 33.52 3.81 18.39
C ALA A 150 33.84 4.43 17.03
N ILE A 151 32.89 4.36 16.07
CA ILE A 151 33.02 5.00 14.76
C ILE A 151 32.83 6.51 14.89
N ALA A 152 31.79 6.95 15.59
CA ALA A 152 31.50 8.37 15.81
C ALA A 152 32.68 9.11 16.43
N GLY A 153 33.33 8.51 17.45
CA GLY A 153 34.52 9.09 18.09
C GLY A 153 35.77 9.17 17.18
N LYS A 154 35.74 8.55 16.01
CA LYS A 154 36.83 8.62 15.00
C LYS A 154 36.45 9.44 13.77
N SER A 155 35.19 9.83 13.65
CA SER A 155 34.67 10.58 12.51
C SER A 155 34.79 12.09 12.74
N SER A 156 34.91 12.84 11.67
CA SER A 156 34.93 14.32 11.71
C SER A 156 33.58 14.90 12.06
N SER A 157 32.49 14.26 11.63
CA SER A 157 31.12 14.62 11.96
C SER A 157 30.19 13.40 11.83
N VAL A 158 29.00 13.52 12.42
CA VAL A 158 27.94 12.49 12.37
C VAL A 158 26.70 13.09 11.76
N ILE A 159 26.17 12.41 10.75
CA ILE A 159 24.93 12.76 10.05
C ILE A 159 23.89 11.68 10.30
N LEU A 160 22.72 12.08 10.76
CA LEU A 160 21.56 11.23 11.02
C LEU A 160 20.59 11.32 9.85
N ALA A 161 20.56 10.28 9.01
CA ALA A 161 19.89 10.26 7.70
C ALA A 161 18.75 9.23 7.64
N SER A 162 17.96 9.10 8.72
CA SER A 162 16.73 8.32 8.79
C SER A 162 15.63 8.93 7.90
N ASP A 163 14.54 8.18 7.67
CA ASP A 163 13.43 8.58 6.81
C ASP A 163 12.84 9.96 7.20
N PRO A 164 12.20 10.68 6.28
CA PRO A 164 11.72 12.05 6.52
C PRO A 164 10.42 12.13 7.33
N ASP A 165 9.93 11.01 7.87
CA ASP A 165 8.72 10.96 8.70
C ASP A 165 9.02 11.09 10.21
N ARG A 166 7.95 11.11 11.03
CA ARG A 166 8.04 11.22 12.49
C ARG A 166 8.82 10.07 13.14
N GLU A 167 8.71 8.85 12.59
CA GLU A 167 9.43 7.68 13.09
C GLU A 167 10.94 7.84 12.84
N GLY A 168 11.31 8.31 11.64
CA GLY A 168 12.70 8.62 11.32
C GLY A 168 13.27 9.76 12.17
N GLU A 169 12.48 10.79 12.48
CA GLU A 169 12.90 11.88 13.35
C GLU A 169 13.15 11.39 14.79
N ALA A 170 12.27 10.53 15.32
CA ALA A 170 12.47 9.90 16.62
C ALA A 170 13.68 8.96 16.65
N ILE A 171 13.95 8.22 15.55
CA ILE A 171 15.16 7.39 15.43
C ILE A 171 16.41 8.29 15.48
N ALA A 172 16.41 9.41 14.73
CA ALA A 172 17.51 10.37 14.75
C ALA A 172 17.75 10.94 16.16
N TRP A 173 16.69 11.36 16.85
CA TRP A 173 16.76 11.87 18.22
C TRP A 173 17.29 10.83 19.20
N HIS A 174 16.83 9.61 19.14
CA HIS A 174 17.34 8.51 19.97
C HIS A 174 18.82 8.20 19.70
N LEU A 175 19.28 8.33 18.43
CA LEU A 175 20.68 8.15 18.08
C LEU A 175 21.53 9.32 18.57
N ALA A 176 21.03 10.57 18.47
CA ALA A 176 21.70 11.76 18.98
C ALA A 176 21.96 11.63 20.48
N ASP A 177 20.95 11.26 21.26
CA ASP A 177 21.08 11.04 22.70
C ASP A 177 22.09 9.92 23.03
N LEU A 178 22.05 8.80 22.30
CA LEU A 178 22.98 7.68 22.50
C LEU A 178 24.44 8.04 22.21
N LEU A 179 24.69 8.95 21.29
CA LEU A 179 26.00 9.33 20.81
C LEU A 179 26.50 10.67 21.42
N GLY A 180 25.66 11.31 22.26
CA GLY A 180 25.99 12.60 22.86
C GLY A 180 26.03 13.76 21.87
N ILE A 181 25.18 13.71 20.83
CA ILE A 181 25.06 14.76 19.80
C ILE A 181 23.95 15.71 20.21
N ASP A 182 24.23 17.01 20.14
CA ASP A 182 23.21 18.03 20.39
C ASP A 182 22.15 18.02 19.27
N PRO A 183 20.85 17.79 19.58
CA PRO A 183 19.76 17.83 18.60
C PRO A 183 19.64 19.16 17.84
N ALA A 184 20.08 20.27 18.44
CA ALA A 184 20.07 21.60 17.82
C ALA A 184 21.21 21.80 16.80
N SER A 185 22.20 20.89 16.77
CA SER A 185 23.30 20.95 15.82
C SER A 185 22.86 20.53 14.41
N ALA A 186 23.63 20.92 13.40
CA ALA A 186 23.41 20.53 12.01
C ALA A 186 23.82 19.07 11.77
N CYS A 187 23.04 18.13 12.27
CA CYS A 187 23.33 16.70 12.22
C CYS A 187 22.26 15.87 11.50
N ARG A 188 21.16 16.47 11.05
CA ARG A 188 20.00 15.80 10.45
C ARG A 188 19.91 16.02 8.96
N VAL A 189 19.77 14.94 8.18
CA VAL A 189 19.52 14.96 6.73
C VAL A 189 18.28 14.14 6.41
N ARG A 190 17.41 14.67 5.55
CA ARG A 190 16.16 14.04 5.13
C ARG A 190 16.20 13.81 3.62
N PHE A 191 15.97 12.57 3.18
CA PHE A 191 15.88 12.22 1.77
C PHE A 191 14.42 11.97 1.40
N TYR A 192 13.87 12.81 0.52
CA TYR A 192 12.54 12.61 -0.07
C TYR A 192 12.61 11.73 -1.33
N GLU A 193 13.79 11.61 -1.92
CA GLU A 193 14.17 10.66 -2.97
C GLU A 193 15.65 10.28 -2.81
N ILE A 194 16.01 9.09 -3.27
CA ILE A 194 17.39 8.60 -3.17
C ILE A 194 18.01 8.55 -4.57
N THR A 195 18.27 9.72 -5.12
CA THR A 195 19.06 9.90 -6.35
C THR A 195 20.45 10.42 -6.02
N PRO A 196 21.47 10.19 -6.88
CA PRO A 196 22.82 10.72 -6.63
C PRO A 196 22.87 12.24 -6.45
N ALA A 197 22.04 12.98 -7.16
CA ALA A 197 21.99 14.44 -7.06
C ALA A 197 21.35 14.87 -5.71
N ALA A 198 20.15 14.40 -5.41
CA ALA A 198 19.42 14.76 -4.19
C ALA A 198 20.19 14.34 -2.92
N VAL A 199 20.86 13.18 -2.95
CA VAL A 199 21.66 12.71 -1.81
C VAL A 199 22.86 13.63 -1.56
N ARG A 200 23.59 14.04 -2.59
CA ARG A 200 24.75 14.94 -2.42
C ARG A 200 24.35 16.31 -1.97
N GLU A 201 23.27 16.85 -2.53
CA GLU A 201 22.69 18.13 -2.12
C GLU A 201 22.30 18.14 -0.65
N ALA A 202 21.48 17.15 -0.23
CA ALA A 202 21.01 17.03 1.14
C ALA A 202 22.15 16.86 2.17
N ILE A 203 23.20 16.07 1.83
CA ILE A 203 24.38 15.90 2.68
C ILE A 203 25.19 17.19 2.82
N GLY A 204 25.16 18.06 1.81
CA GLY A 204 25.83 19.36 1.83
C GLY A 204 25.14 20.40 2.72
N THR A 205 23.87 20.19 3.04
CA THR A 205 23.02 21.13 3.80
C THR A 205 22.31 20.44 4.96
N PRO A 206 23.05 19.90 5.95
CA PRO A 206 22.41 19.25 7.10
C PRO A 206 21.66 20.26 7.96
N ASP A 207 20.53 19.84 8.50
CA ASP A 207 19.63 20.60 9.35
C ASP A 207 19.70 20.11 10.81
N ARG A 208 18.96 20.72 11.69
CA ARG A 208 18.73 20.25 13.06
C ARG A 208 17.63 19.19 13.11
N ILE A 209 17.56 18.46 14.21
CA ILE A 209 16.44 17.56 14.50
C ILE A 209 15.18 18.41 14.75
N ASP A 210 14.09 18.03 14.11
CA ASP A 210 12.78 18.66 14.25
C ASP A 210 12.08 18.11 15.52
N MET A 211 12.21 18.87 16.61
CA MET A 211 11.67 18.45 17.91
C MET A 211 10.15 18.36 17.92
N ASP A 212 9.44 19.16 17.13
CA ASP A 212 7.97 19.06 17.02
C ASP A 212 7.54 17.69 16.47
N LYS A 213 8.30 17.15 15.51
CA LYS A 213 8.06 15.79 14.99
C LYS A 213 8.45 14.70 15.98
N VAL A 214 9.53 14.91 16.74
CA VAL A 214 9.93 14.02 17.85
C VAL A 214 8.81 13.97 18.88
N ASP A 215 8.31 15.11 19.33
CA ASP A 215 7.26 15.21 20.33
C ASP A 215 5.94 14.61 19.83
N ALA A 216 5.60 14.83 18.58
CA ALA A 216 4.43 14.20 17.95
C ALA A 216 4.53 12.66 17.90
N GLN A 217 5.73 12.11 17.69
CA GLN A 217 5.97 10.67 17.74
C GLN A 217 5.94 10.15 19.17
N GLN A 218 6.57 10.86 20.12
CA GLN A 218 6.55 10.51 21.52
C GLN A 218 5.12 10.51 22.09
N ALA A 219 4.35 11.58 21.85
CA ALA A 219 2.95 11.68 22.26
C ALA A 219 2.13 10.50 21.75
N ARG A 220 2.32 10.12 20.48
CA ARG A 220 1.69 8.94 19.91
C ARG A 220 2.13 7.65 20.62
N ARG A 221 3.43 7.50 20.87
CA ARG A 221 3.99 6.31 21.53
C ARG A 221 3.47 6.16 22.96
N ILE A 222 3.42 7.29 23.70
CA ILE A 222 2.89 7.37 25.07
C ILE A 222 1.40 7.00 25.08
N LEU A 223 0.60 7.61 24.20
CA LEU A 223 -0.83 7.36 24.12
C LEU A 223 -1.13 5.89 23.76
N ASP A 224 -0.41 5.31 22.81
CA ASP A 224 -0.58 3.89 22.44
C ASP A 224 -0.20 2.97 23.61
N ARG A 225 0.79 3.35 24.44
CA ARG A 225 1.18 2.64 25.64
C ARG A 225 0.10 2.73 26.74
N LEU A 226 -0.39 3.93 27.03
CA LEU A 226 -1.43 4.16 28.03
C LEU A 226 -2.70 3.38 27.69
N VAL A 227 -3.21 3.54 26.47
CA VAL A 227 -4.42 2.82 26.02
C VAL A 227 -4.22 1.31 26.05
N GLY A 228 -3.12 0.81 25.49
CA GLY A 228 -2.86 -0.64 25.39
C GLY A 228 -2.69 -1.31 26.74
N TYR A 229 -1.95 -0.71 27.66
CA TYR A 229 -1.64 -1.30 28.97
C TYR A 229 -2.76 -1.14 29.99
N THR A 230 -3.62 -0.14 29.80
CA THR A 230 -4.80 0.04 30.66
C THR A 230 -5.96 -0.85 30.22
N LEU A 231 -6.25 -0.90 28.92
CA LEU A 231 -7.46 -1.59 28.43
C LEU A 231 -7.24 -3.09 28.14
N SER A 232 -6.02 -3.51 27.77
CA SER A 232 -5.78 -4.93 27.47
C SER A 232 -6.01 -5.85 28.69
N PRO A 233 -5.57 -5.52 29.92
CA PRO A 233 -5.91 -6.31 31.12
C PRO A 233 -7.41 -6.40 31.41
N LEU A 234 -8.17 -5.36 31.08
CA LEU A 234 -9.63 -5.38 31.21
C LEU A 234 -10.24 -6.44 30.31
N LEU A 235 -9.76 -6.52 29.05
CA LEU A 235 -10.18 -7.56 28.09
C LEU A 235 -9.80 -8.97 28.58
N TRP A 236 -8.63 -9.13 29.21
CA TRP A 236 -8.21 -10.43 29.77
C TRP A 236 -9.14 -10.90 30.86
N ASN A 237 -9.56 -10.00 31.73
CA ASN A 237 -10.45 -10.31 32.84
C ASN A 237 -11.90 -10.55 32.39
N LYS A 238 -12.38 -9.84 31.38
CA LYS A 238 -13.79 -9.85 30.97
C LYS A 238 -14.10 -10.83 29.84
N ILE A 239 -13.13 -11.09 28.95
CA ILE A 239 -13.32 -11.89 27.72
C ILE A 239 -12.37 -13.08 27.70
N ARG A 240 -11.07 -12.84 27.43
CA ARG A 240 -10.06 -13.89 27.30
C ARG A 240 -8.65 -13.33 27.41
N TYR A 241 -7.76 -14.07 28.07
CA TYR A 241 -6.34 -13.73 28.12
C TYR A 241 -5.70 -13.68 26.73
N GLY A 242 -4.79 -12.73 26.54
CA GLY A 242 -4.03 -12.55 25.29
C GLY A 242 -4.68 -11.65 24.25
N LEU A 243 -5.89 -11.13 24.50
CA LEU A 243 -6.47 -10.07 23.68
C LEU A 243 -5.75 -8.75 23.90
N SER A 244 -5.75 -7.86 22.90
CA SER A 244 -5.17 -6.54 23.04
C SER A 244 -6.14 -5.47 22.57
N ALA A 245 -6.21 -4.36 23.32
CA ALA A 245 -6.85 -3.13 22.90
C ALA A 245 -5.80 -2.13 22.42
N GLY A 246 -6.17 -1.28 21.50
CA GLY A 246 -5.28 -0.24 21.01
C GLY A 246 -6.06 0.82 20.26
N ARG A 247 -5.59 2.04 20.32
CA ARG A 247 -6.24 3.23 19.76
C ARG A 247 -6.62 3.08 18.27
N VAL A 248 -5.74 2.49 17.46
CA VAL A 248 -5.99 2.29 16.03
C VAL A 248 -6.76 0.98 15.77
N GLN A 249 -6.31 -0.12 16.39
CA GLN A 249 -6.91 -1.44 16.13
C GLN A 249 -8.35 -1.56 16.62
N SER A 250 -8.71 -0.92 17.74
CA SER A 250 -10.08 -0.98 18.26
C SER A 250 -11.06 -0.19 17.39
N VAL A 251 -10.64 0.98 16.87
CA VAL A 251 -11.45 1.75 15.92
C VAL A 251 -11.60 0.99 14.60
N ALA A 252 -10.52 0.39 14.08
CA ALA A 252 -10.60 -0.41 12.86
C ALA A 252 -11.56 -1.61 13.04
N LEU A 253 -11.54 -2.26 14.20
CA LEU A 253 -12.46 -3.35 14.52
C LEU A 253 -13.92 -2.85 14.59
N ALA A 254 -14.17 -1.70 15.20
CA ALA A 254 -15.51 -1.11 15.27
C ALA A 254 -16.08 -0.88 13.87
N LEU A 255 -15.31 -0.29 12.95
CA LEU A 255 -15.72 -0.09 11.56
C LEU A 255 -16.04 -1.39 10.81
N ILE A 256 -15.31 -2.48 11.12
CA ILE A 256 -15.59 -3.80 10.56
C ILE A 256 -16.90 -4.35 11.14
N CYS A 257 -17.12 -4.22 12.46
CA CYS A 257 -18.35 -4.66 13.10
C CYS A 257 -19.58 -3.91 12.56
N GLU A 258 -19.50 -2.59 12.41
CA GLU A 258 -20.56 -1.78 11.79
C GLU A 258 -20.89 -2.28 10.38
N ARG A 259 -19.87 -2.61 9.57
CA ARG A 259 -20.10 -3.19 8.25
C ARG A 259 -20.73 -4.58 8.30
N GLU A 260 -20.31 -5.44 9.23
CA GLU A 260 -20.91 -6.76 9.42
C GLU A 260 -22.38 -6.66 9.89
N GLU A 261 -22.70 -5.68 10.72
CA GLU A 261 -24.09 -5.37 11.10
C GLU A 261 -24.95 -4.97 9.90
N GLU A 262 -24.42 -4.08 9.03
CA GLU A 262 -25.08 -3.73 7.76
C GLU A 262 -25.29 -4.96 6.86
N ILE A 263 -24.28 -5.84 6.73
CA ILE A 263 -24.38 -7.07 5.94
C ILE A 263 -25.42 -8.02 6.54
N SER A 264 -25.42 -8.17 7.85
CA SER A 264 -26.37 -9.05 8.57
C SER A 264 -27.81 -8.53 8.51
N ALA A 265 -27.99 -7.21 8.51
CA ALA A 265 -29.28 -6.57 8.38
C ALA A 265 -29.78 -6.48 6.91
N PHE A 266 -28.93 -6.82 5.94
CA PHE A 266 -29.29 -6.73 4.54
C PHE A 266 -30.35 -7.74 4.16
N VAL A 267 -31.49 -7.25 3.68
CA VAL A 267 -32.58 -8.07 3.14
C VAL A 267 -32.42 -8.14 1.62
N PRO A 268 -32.13 -9.32 1.05
CA PRO A 268 -32.05 -9.47 -0.40
C PRO A 268 -33.41 -9.20 -1.05
N ILE A 269 -33.42 -8.35 -2.07
CA ILE A 269 -34.60 -8.09 -2.89
C ILE A 269 -34.38 -8.74 -4.25
N GLU A 270 -35.30 -9.63 -4.65
CA GLU A 270 -35.29 -10.22 -5.98
C GLU A 270 -35.71 -9.16 -7.02
N TYR A 271 -35.00 -9.13 -8.12
CA TYR A 271 -35.39 -8.32 -9.28
C TYR A 271 -34.92 -8.99 -10.58
N TRP A 272 -35.60 -8.62 -11.66
CA TRP A 272 -35.33 -9.14 -12.99
C TRP A 272 -34.82 -8.04 -13.92
N ASN A 273 -34.00 -8.41 -14.89
CA ASN A 273 -33.60 -7.56 -16.00
C ASN A 273 -34.00 -8.26 -17.29
N VAL A 274 -34.72 -7.57 -18.15
CA VAL A 274 -35.07 -8.05 -19.48
C VAL A 274 -34.22 -7.32 -20.50
N THR A 275 -33.53 -8.09 -21.35
CA THR A 275 -32.64 -7.55 -22.40
C THR A 275 -33.00 -8.18 -23.71
N ALA A 276 -33.29 -7.35 -24.71
CA ALA A 276 -33.56 -7.74 -26.08
C ALA A 276 -32.26 -7.71 -26.93
N SER A 277 -31.98 -8.77 -27.66
CA SER A 277 -30.97 -8.74 -28.72
C SER A 277 -31.67 -8.48 -30.04
N ALA A 278 -31.36 -7.34 -30.64
CA ALA A 278 -31.98 -6.92 -31.88
C ALA A 278 -30.93 -6.75 -32.99
N GLU A 279 -31.32 -6.99 -34.26
CA GLU A 279 -30.47 -6.77 -35.42
C GLU A 279 -31.11 -5.72 -36.34
N ALA A 280 -30.30 -4.72 -36.69
CA ALA A 280 -30.72 -3.71 -37.67
C ALA A 280 -30.41 -4.16 -39.10
N ASP A 281 -31.03 -3.47 -40.06
CA ASP A 281 -30.69 -3.61 -41.48
C ASP A 281 -29.18 -3.41 -41.65
N GLY A 282 -28.49 -4.39 -42.25
CA GLY A 282 -27.03 -4.41 -42.39
C GLY A 282 -26.28 -5.23 -41.34
N GLY A 283 -26.98 -6.06 -40.54
CA GLY A 283 -26.39 -7.08 -39.68
C GLY A 283 -25.80 -6.58 -38.35
N ARG A 284 -25.98 -5.32 -38.01
CA ARG A 284 -25.54 -4.80 -36.70
C ARG A 284 -26.44 -5.26 -35.57
N ARG A 285 -25.82 -5.80 -34.54
CA ARG A 285 -26.53 -6.28 -33.33
C ARG A 285 -26.47 -5.25 -32.19
N TYR A 286 -27.61 -5.11 -31.53
CA TYR A 286 -27.81 -4.22 -30.40
C TYR A 286 -28.33 -5.02 -29.21
N SER A 287 -27.86 -4.65 -28.00
CA SER A 287 -28.34 -5.22 -26.75
C SER A 287 -29.09 -4.16 -25.99
N LEU A 288 -30.40 -4.18 -26.11
CA LEU A 288 -31.32 -3.18 -25.57
C LEU A 288 -31.95 -3.68 -24.28
N ARG A 289 -31.80 -2.94 -23.20
CA ARG A 289 -32.39 -3.27 -21.91
C ARG A 289 -33.73 -2.57 -21.76
N ALA A 290 -34.73 -3.28 -21.19
CA ALA A 290 -36.00 -2.66 -20.83
C ALA A 290 -35.76 -1.54 -19.79
N ASP A 291 -36.23 -0.33 -20.09
CA ASP A 291 -35.99 0.88 -19.33
C ASP A 291 -37.28 1.47 -18.76
N SER A 292 -38.41 1.31 -19.47
CA SER A 292 -39.72 1.80 -19.06
C SER A 292 -40.85 0.87 -19.50
N LEU A 293 -41.96 0.92 -18.78
CA LEU A 293 -43.21 0.26 -19.14
C LEU A 293 -44.35 1.29 -19.04
N ASP A 294 -45.17 1.45 -20.08
CA ASP A 294 -46.20 2.48 -20.19
C ASP A 294 -45.68 3.92 -19.88
N GLY A 295 -44.46 4.21 -20.29
CA GLY A 295 -43.82 5.50 -20.03
C GLY A 295 -43.32 5.69 -18.60
N LYS A 296 -43.57 4.76 -17.68
CA LYS A 296 -43.03 4.79 -16.33
C LYS A 296 -41.69 4.12 -16.28
N SER A 297 -40.68 4.82 -15.72
CA SER A 297 -39.33 4.25 -15.57
C SER A 297 -39.32 3.02 -14.67
N LEU A 298 -38.69 1.96 -15.12
CA LEU A 298 -38.41 0.76 -14.35
C LEU A 298 -37.17 0.93 -13.43
N TRP A 299 -36.57 2.12 -13.40
CA TRP A 299 -35.44 2.47 -12.54
C TRP A 299 -35.91 3.15 -11.27
N LYS A 300 -35.37 2.74 -10.13
CA LYS A 300 -35.59 3.41 -8.85
C LYS A 300 -34.31 4.15 -8.43
N GLU A 301 -34.37 5.48 -8.36
CA GLU A 301 -33.32 6.36 -7.79
C GLU A 301 -31.88 6.07 -8.27
N GLY A 302 -31.68 5.95 -9.58
CA GLY A 302 -30.34 5.72 -10.17
C GLY A 302 -29.76 4.32 -9.95
N LYS A 303 -30.53 3.41 -9.37
CA LYS A 303 -30.16 2.00 -9.16
C LYS A 303 -30.87 1.08 -10.15
N SER A 304 -30.39 -0.15 -10.23
CA SER A 304 -30.84 -1.17 -11.20
C SER A 304 -32.34 -1.26 -11.40
N LEU A 305 -32.74 -1.58 -12.64
CA LEU A 305 -34.09 -1.89 -13.05
C LEU A 305 -34.77 -2.84 -12.05
N LEU A 306 -35.95 -2.47 -11.54
CA LEU A 306 -36.69 -3.30 -10.61
C LEU A 306 -37.97 -3.84 -11.28
N ILE A 307 -37.82 -4.98 -11.97
CA ILE A 307 -38.95 -5.87 -12.28
C ILE A 307 -39.02 -6.85 -11.10
N PRO A 308 -40.08 -6.81 -10.26
CA PRO A 308 -40.05 -7.44 -8.94
C PRO A 308 -40.18 -8.96 -8.98
N ASP A 309 -40.77 -9.50 -10.05
CA ASP A 309 -41.13 -10.91 -10.13
C ASP A 309 -41.06 -11.47 -11.55
N ALA A 310 -41.13 -12.79 -11.67
CA ALA A 310 -41.08 -13.51 -12.92
C ALA A 310 -42.31 -13.23 -13.83
N GLU A 311 -43.46 -12.96 -13.27
CA GLU A 311 -44.68 -12.67 -14.03
C GLU A 311 -44.51 -11.34 -14.79
N THR A 312 -44.09 -10.30 -14.10
CA THR A 312 -43.76 -9.01 -14.71
C THR A 312 -42.65 -9.14 -15.75
N ALA A 313 -41.64 -9.95 -15.46
CA ALA A 313 -40.54 -10.20 -16.41
C ALA A 313 -41.01 -10.89 -17.69
N SER A 314 -41.88 -11.92 -17.57
CA SER A 314 -42.48 -12.62 -18.70
C SER A 314 -43.41 -11.69 -19.49
N PHE A 315 -44.22 -10.89 -18.82
CA PHE A 315 -45.06 -9.90 -19.48
C PHE A 315 -44.23 -8.91 -20.33
N VAL A 316 -43.17 -8.36 -19.77
CA VAL A 316 -42.26 -7.46 -20.50
C VAL A 316 -41.55 -8.17 -21.66
N GLU A 317 -41.21 -9.45 -21.48
CA GLU A 317 -40.62 -10.26 -22.55
C GLU A 317 -41.61 -10.49 -23.71
N ASP A 318 -42.86 -10.86 -23.41
CA ASP A 318 -43.90 -11.11 -24.41
C ASP A 318 -44.28 -9.86 -25.20
N GLU A 319 -44.40 -8.72 -24.52
CA GLU A 319 -44.60 -7.41 -25.15
C GLU A 319 -43.49 -7.08 -26.15
N ILE A 320 -42.22 -7.29 -25.76
CA ILE A 320 -41.08 -7.03 -26.65
C ILE A 320 -41.08 -8.03 -27.85
N ARG A 321 -41.44 -9.30 -27.63
CA ARG A 321 -41.46 -10.32 -28.67
C ARG A 321 -42.57 -10.07 -29.69
N SER A 322 -43.69 -9.59 -29.26
CA SER A 322 -44.88 -9.37 -30.10
C SER A 322 -44.81 -8.08 -30.92
N ALA A 323 -43.96 -7.13 -30.52
CA ALA A 323 -43.86 -5.83 -31.12
C ALA A 323 -42.63 -5.64 -32.01
N ALA A 324 -42.76 -4.81 -33.05
CA ALA A 324 -41.58 -4.34 -33.80
C ALA A 324 -40.79 -3.34 -32.97
N ILE A 325 -39.48 -3.54 -32.88
CA ILE A 325 -38.61 -2.58 -32.20
C ILE A 325 -38.35 -1.37 -33.10
N THR A 326 -38.73 -0.21 -32.65
CA THR A 326 -38.59 1.07 -33.39
C THR A 326 -37.68 2.02 -32.64
N VAL A 327 -36.65 2.54 -33.28
CA VAL A 327 -35.75 3.54 -32.69
C VAL A 327 -36.53 4.85 -32.50
N ARG A 328 -36.59 5.30 -31.25
CA ARG A 328 -37.20 6.59 -30.86
C ARG A 328 -36.19 7.73 -30.92
N SER A 329 -35.01 7.51 -30.36
CA SER A 329 -33.96 8.52 -30.36
C SER A 329 -32.57 7.90 -30.34
N TYR A 330 -31.61 8.62 -30.89
CA TYR A 330 -30.19 8.37 -30.74
C TYR A 330 -29.50 9.69 -30.44
N VAL A 331 -28.89 9.75 -29.27
CA VAL A 331 -28.25 10.97 -28.76
C VAL A 331 -26.82 10.66 -28.35
N THR A 332 -25.88 11.47 -28.88
CA THR A 332 -24.51 11.44 -28.42
C THR A 332 -24.21 12.66 -27.55
N ARG A 333 -23.43 12.45 -26.49
CA ARG A 333 -22.98 13.52 -25.59
C ARG A 333 -21.51 13.31 -25.27
N ALA A 334 -20.69 14.33 -25.50
CA ALA A 334 -19.32 14.33 -25.06
C ALA A 334 -19.26 14.54 -23.54
N SER A 335 -18.48 13.72 -22.86
CA SER A 335 -18.12 13.90 -21.45
C SER A 335 -16.61 13.96 -21.31
N VAL A 336 -16.15 14.72 -20.32
CA VAL A 336 -14.73 14.93 -20.07
C VAL A 336 -14.32 14.13 -18.82
N ARG A 337 -13.36 13.22 -18.97
CA ARG A 337 -12.75 12.48 -17.87
C ARG A 337 -11.40 13.10 -17.50
N LYS A 338 -11.36 13.81 -16.39
CA LYS A 338 -10.12 14.41 -15.87
C LYS A 338 -9.14 13.34 -15.41
N PRO A 339 -7.83 13.57 -15.56
CA PRO A 339 -6.81 12.69 -15.02
C PRO A 339 -6.93 12.55 -13.51
N LEU A 340 -6.57 11.37 -13.01
CA LEU A 340 -6.49 11.14 -11.58
C LEU A 340 -5.16 11.66 -11.02
N ALA A 341 -5.18 12.16 -9.78
CA ALA A 341 -3.98 12.62 -9.08
C ALA A 341 -2.91 11.52 -8.97
N PRO A 342 -1.63 11.89 -8.82
CA PRO A 342 -0.57 10.97 -8.41
C PRO A 342 -0.95 10.23 -7.13
N PHE A 343 -0.27 9.13 -6.84
CA PHE A 343 -0.58 8.34 -5.66
C PHE A 343 -0.16 9.03 -4.36
N LYS A 344 -0.96 8.84 -3.33
CA LYS A 344 -0.60 8.92 -1.92
C LYS A 344 -0.70 7.51 -1.30
N THR A 345 -0.19 7.30 -0.09
CA THR A 345 -0.13 5.97 0.55
C THR A 345 -1.44 5.21 0.45
N SER A 346 -2.57 5.85 0.82
CA SER A 346 -3.88 5.18 0.83
C SER A 346 -4.36 4.77 -0.56
N THR A 347 -4.22 5.64 -1.56
CA THR A 347 -4.65 5.35 -2.94
C THR A 347 -3.73 4.34 -3.62
N LEU A 348 -2.42 4.34 -3.31
CA LEU A 348 -1.49 3.31 -3.78
C LEU A 348 -1.88 1.92 -3.27
N GLN A 349 -2.16 1.80 -1.97
CA GLN A 349 -2.58 0.54 -1.36
C GLN A 349 -3.90 0.02 -1.95
N GLN A 350 -4.88 0.91 -2.14
CA GLN A 350 -6.18 0.55 -2.73
C GLN A 350 -6.04 0.04 -4.17
N GLU A 351 -5.28 0.75 -4.98
CA GLU A 351 -5.10 0.40 -6.38
C GLU A 351 -4.24 -0.87 -6.54
N ALA A 352 -3.18 -1.03 -5.73
CA ALA A 352 -2.38 -2.23 -5.69
C ALA A 352 -3.19 -3.47 -5.25
N SER A 353 -4.10 -3.29 -4.29
CA SER A 353 -5.02 -4.36 -3.88
C SER A 353 -5.96 -4.76 -5.02
N ARG A 354 -6.58 -3.78 -5.68
CA ARG A 354 -7.56 -4.03 -6.75
C ARG A 354 -6.95 -4.63 -8.01
N ARG A 355 -5.79 -4.11 -8.46
CA ARG A 355 -5.19 -4.47 -9.75
C ARG A 355 -4.13 -5.55 -9.66
N LEU A 356 -3.37 -5.58 -8.54
CA LEU A 356 -2.24 -6.48 -8.38
C LEU A 356 -2.49 -7.58 -7.35
N GLY A 357 -3.59 -7.51 -6.58
CA GLY A 357 -3.89 -8.44 -5.50
C GLY A 357 -2.92 -8.33 -4.30
N PHE A 358 -2.24 -7.19 -4.15
CA PHE A 358 -1.27 -7.01 -3.08
C PHE A 358 -1.94 -6.56 -1.78
N SER A 359 -1.59 -7.19 -0.67
CA SER A 359 -1.98 -6.67 0.65
C SER A 359 -1.29 -5.34 0.94
N PRO A 360 -1.84 -4.47 1.81
CA PRO A 360 -1.21 -3.22 2.20
C PRO A 360 0.24 -3.40 2.70
N ARG A 361 0.49 -4.43 3.50
CA ARG A 361 1.85 -4.75 4.00
C ARG A 361 2.81 -5.08 2.87
N ARG A 362 2.38 -5.90 1.90
CA ARG A 362 3.19 -6.26 0.73
C ARG A 362 3.47 -5.04 -0.14
N THR A 363 2.45 -4.24 -0.43
CA THR A 363 2.57 -2.99 -1.19
C THR A 363 3.61 -2.06 -0.58
N MET A 364 3.53 -1.82 0.74
CA MET A 364 4.48 -0.94 1.43
C MET A 364 5.89 -1.51 1.50
N GLY A 365 6.05 -2.83 1.64
CA GLY A 365 7.37 -3.47 1.59
C GLY A 365 8.05 -3.34 0.23
N ILE A 366 7.30 -3.52 -0.86
CA ILE A 366 7.81 -3.32 -2.23
C ILE A 366 8.11 -1.84 -2.47
N ALA A 367 7.21 -0.91 -2.08
CA ALA A 367 7.43 0.52 -2.21
C ALA A 367 8.69 0.98 -1.45
N GLN A 368 8.92 0.47 -0.24
CA GLN A 368 10.13 0.74 0.52
C GLN A 368 11.40 0.32 -0.25
N SER A 369 11.39 -0.87 -0.86
CA SER A 369 12.53 -1.35 -1.64
C SER A 369 12.78 -0.50 -2.90
N LEU A 370 11.72 -0.02 -3.56
CA LEU A 370 11.84 0.89 -4.71
C LEU A 370 12.39 2.26 -4.29
N PHE A 371 12.01 2.77 -3.12
CA PHE A 371 12.50 4.02 -2.56
C PHE A 371 13.96 3.92 -2.13
N GLU A 372 14.34 2.86 -1.39
CA GLU A 372 15.71 2.68 -0.85
C GLU A 372 16.77 2.48 -1.94
N GLY A 373 16.34 2.11 -3.13
CA GLY A 373 17.15 2.05 -4.33
C GLY A 373 17.47 0.65 -4.81
N VAL A 374 17.53 0.54 -6.11
CA VAL A 374 17.98 -0.63 -6.87
C VAL A 374 19.20 -0.26 -7.71
N THR A 375 20.02 -1.23 -8.07
CA THR A 375 21.14 -0.97 -8.96
C THR A 375 20.71 -1.12 -10.40
N ILE A 376 20.71 -0.03 -11.15
CA ILE A 376 20.33 0.01 -12.57
C ILE A 376 21.61 -0.06 -13.43
N PRO A 377 21.71 -0.98 -14.40
CA PRO A 377 22.83 -1.01 -15.33
C PRO A 377 23.07 0.34 -16.00
N GLY A 378 24.31 0.82 -16.00
CA GLY A 378 24.70 2.12 -16.58
C GLY A 378 24.33 3.37 -15.77
N ARG A 379 23.42 3.27 -14.76
CA ARG A 379 23.02 4.40 -13.90
C ARG A 379 23.48 4.26 -12.44
N GLY A 380 23.82 3.05 -12.01
CA GLY A 380 24.20 2.77 -10.63
C GLY A 380 23.02 2.63 -9.67
N PRO A 381 23.24 2.76 -8.35
CA PRO A 381 22.20 2.65 -7.34
C PRO A 381 21.33 3.90 -7.34
N THR A 382 20.01 3.70 -7.49
CA THR A 382 19.03 4.79 -7.59
C THR A 382 17.70 4.36 -6.98
N GLY A 383 17.10 5.22 -6.15
CA GLY A 383 15.71 5.09 -5.73
C GLY A 383 14.79 5.37 -6.91
N LEU A 384 13.83 4.49 -7.15
CA LEU A 384 12.94 4.57 -8.30
C LEU A 384 11.71 5.44 -8.05
N ILE A 385 11.33 5.61 -6.79
CA ILE A 385 10.16 6.41 -6.40
C ILE A 385 10.51 7.37 -5.27
N THR A 386 9.70 8.42 -5.12
CA THR A 386 9.70 9.31 -3.96
C THR A 386 9.23 8.59 -2.70
N TYR A 387 9.41 9.21 -1.54
CA TYR A 387 9.02 8.64 -0.25
C TYR A 387 7.54 8.25 -0.21
N MET A 388 7.27 6.99 0.11
CA MET A 388 5.94 6.38 -0.08
C MET A 388 4.98 6.51 1.11
N ARG A 389 5.42 7.03 2.27
CA ARG A 389 4.53 7.32 3.39
C ARG A 389 4.14 8.79 3.37
N THR A 390 3.17 9.11 2.56
CA THR A 390 2.72 10.49 2.31
C THR A 390 1.22 10.54 2.08
N ASP A 391 0.59 11.61 2.57
CA ASP A 391 -0.78 11.99 2.25
C ASP A 391 -0.83 13.17 1.29
N SER A 392 0.33 13.70 0.89
CA SER A 392 0.46 14.81 -0.04
C SER A 392 0.17 14.39 -1.49
N LEU A 393 -0.43 15.29 -2.25
CA LEU A 393 -0.58 15.21 -3.69
C LEU A 393 0.34 16.22 -4.42
N ARG A 394 1.11 16.99 -3.67
CA ARG A 394 2.06 17.97 -4.21
C ARG A 394 3.10 17.26 -5.08
N THR A 395 3.47 17.88 -6.15
CA THR A 395 4.55 17.43 -7.04
C THR A 395 5.51 18.58 -7.26
N ALA A 396 6.81 18.32 -7.18
CA ALA A 396 7.83 19.34 -7.43
C ALA A 396 7.72 19.92 -8.83
N PRO A 397 7.95 21.24 -9.01
CA PRO A 397 7.86 21.88 -10.32
C PRO A 397 8.76 21.24 -11.37
N GLU A 398 9.95 20.80 -10.99
CA GLU A 398 10.93 20.13 -11.86
C GLU A 398 10.38 18.79 -12.38
N ALA A 399 9.71 18.02 -11.50
CA ALA A 399 9.09 16.77 -11.89
C ALA A 399 7.88 16.96 -12.81
N ILE A 400 7.11 18.04 -12.61
CA ILE A 400 6.03 18.44 -13.52
C ILE A 400 6.60 18.81 -14.89
N ALA A 401 7.65 19.61 -14.93
CA ALA A 401 8.30 19.98 -16.18
C ALA A 401 8.82 18.75 -16.94
N ALA A 402 9.54 17.86 -16.25
CA ALA A 402 10.10 16.65 -16.84
C ALA A 402 9.02 15.70 -17.40
N VAL A 403 7.93 15.48 -16.66
CA VAL A 403 6.86 14.60 -17.17
C VAL A 403 6.09 15.22 -18.32
N ARG A 404 5.91 16.54 -18.34
CA ARG A 404 5.29 17.23 -19.47
C ARG A 404 6.15 17.17 -20.73
N GLU A 405 7.47 17.34 -20.60
CA GLU A 405 8.42 17.14 -21.69
C GLU A 405 8.36 15.71 -22.22
N TYR A 406 8.34 14.72 -21.31
CA TYR A 406 8.20 13.30 -21.67
C TYR A 406 6.89 13.03 -22.43
N VAL A 407 5.75 13.56 -21.95
CA VAL A 407 4.45 13.41 -22.63
C VAL A 407 4.47 14.05 -24.01
N GLY A 408 4.98 15.28 -24.12
CA GLY A 408 5.06 16.01 -25.38
C GLY A 408 5.91 15.30 -26.42
N SER A 409 7.08 14.79 -26.03
CA SER A 409 8.00 14.08 -26.93
C SER A 409 7.52 12.69 -27.32
N ARG A 410 6.88 11.95 -26.38
CA ARG A 410 6.50 10.54 -26.59
C ARG A 410 5.12 10.37 -27.21
N TYR A 411 4.16 11.20 -26.83
CA TYR A 411 2.76 11.08 -27.24
C TYR A 411 2.29 12.23 -28.15
N GLY A 412 2.98 13.36 -28.10
CA GLY A 412 2.65 14.54 -28.89
C GLY A 412 1.93 15.64 -28.10
N ALA A 413 1.97 16.86 -28.61
CA ALA A 413 1.45 18.06 -27.94
C ALA A 413 -0.07 18.00 -27.66
N MET A 414 -0.85 17.26 -28.43
CA MET A 414 -2.30 17.12 -28.23
C MET A 414 -2.66 16.41 -26.92
N TYR A 415 -1.72 15.65 -26.35
CA TYR A 415 -1.92 14.99 -25.06
C TYR A 415 -1.52 15.84 -23.85
N LEU A 416 -1.06 17.07 -24.08
CA LEU A 416 -0.73 18.02 -23.03
C LEU A 416 -1.84 19.06 -22.86
N PRO A 417 -2.33 19.29 -21.64
CA PRO A 417 -3.15 20.47 -21.38
C PRO A 417 -2.29 21.72 -21.43
N GLU A 418 -2.88 22.86 -21.74
CA GLU A 418 -2.20 24.15 -21.76
C GLU A 418 -1.50 24.43 -20.43
N GLU A 419 -2.24 24.35 -19.34
CA GLU A 419 -1.73 24.50 -17.99
C GLU A 419 -1.42 23.12 -17.35
N PRO A 420 -0.37 23.02 -16.48
CA PRO A 420 -0.11 21.81 -15.71
C PRO A 420 -1.28 21.44 -14.81
N ASN A 421 -1.63 20.16 -14.77
CA ASN A 421 -2.61 19.66 -13.80
C ASN A 421 -2.06 19.79 -12.38
N ARG A 422 -2.75 20.54 -11.52
CA ARG A 422 -2.41 20.71 -10.10
C ARG A 422 -3.42 19.95 -9.23
N PHE A 423 -2.92 19.26 -8.23
CA PHE A 423 -3.74 18.48 -7.30
C PHE A 423 -3.47 18.98 -5.89
N GLU A 424 -4.52 19.37 -5.19
CA GLU A 424 -4.44 19.89 -3.85
C GLU A 424 -4.68 18.78 -2.81
N SER A 425 -3.89 18.78 -1.76
CA SER A 425 -4.14 17.97 -0.58
C SER A 425 -5.12 18.72 0.33
N LYS A 426 -6.07 18.01 0.94
CA LYS A 426 -6.90 18.61 1.98
C LYS A 426 -6.01 19.08 3.15
N VAL A 427 -6.38 20.20 3.75
CA VAL A 427 -5.69 21.12 4.69
C VAL A 427 -4.82 20.53 5.83
N LEU A 428 -4.62 19.23 5.94
CA LEU A 428 -3.83 18.60 7.01
C LEU A 428 -2.65 17.74 6.51
N SER A 429 -2.25 17.87 5.23
CA SER A 429 -1.06 17.19 4.76
C SER A 429 0.20 17.91 5.25
N GLN A 430 1.17 17.16 5.74
CA GLN A 430 2.50 17.72 6.04
C GLN A 430 3.08 18.27 4.73
N ASP A 431 3.17 19.59 4.60
CA ASP A 431 3.57 20.31 3.37
C ASP A 431 4.97 19.96 2.83
N ALA A 432 5.78 19.29 3.64
CA ALA A 432 7.13 18.88 3.25
C ALA A 432 7.20 17.66 2.32
N HIS A 433 6.13 16.85 2.24
CA HIS A 433 6.15 15.62 1.44
C HIS A 433 5.57 15.83 0.05
N GLU A 434 6.06 15.05 -0.91
CA GLU A 434 5.50 14.95 -2.25
C GLU A 434 4.56 13.74 -2.39
N ALA A 435 3.80 13.73 -3.47
CA ALA A 435 3.08 12.55 -3.94
C ALA A 435 4.05 11.42 -4.32
N ILE A 436 3.57 10.19 -4.32
CA ILE A 436 4.35 9.02 -4.77
C ILE A 436 4.45 9.04 -6.28
N ARG A 437 5.65 9.29 -6.78
CA ARG A 437 5.98 9.40 -8.20
C ARG A 437 7.31 8.72 -8.53
N PRO A 438 7.61 8.41 -9.80
CA PRO A 438 8.98 8.05 -10.19
C PRO A 438 9.94 9.22 -9.92
N THR A 439 11.16 8.91 -9.52
CA THR A 439 12.23 9.91 -9.33
C THR A 439 12.70 10.47 -10.67
N ASP A 440 12.69 9.63 -11.71
CA ASP A 440 13.00 10.00 -13.09
C ASP A 440 11.95 9.34 -14.01
N VAL A 441 11.13 10.16 -14.68
CA VAL A 441 10.10 9.70 -15.61
C VAL A 441 10.70 9.02 -16.85
N GLY A 442 11.95 9.33 -17.19
CA GLY A 442 12.70 8.69 -18.27
C GLY A 442 13.08 7.25 -18.01
N ILE A 443 12.94 6.75 -16.77
CA ILE A 443 13.08 5.33 -16.47
C ILE A 443 11.75 4.63 -16.78
N ASP A 444 11.55 4.31 -18.06
CA ASP A 444 10.36 3.58 -18.50
C ASP A 444 10.32 2.18 -17.86
N PRO A 445 9.14 1.70 -17.43
CA PRO A 445 9.01 0.37 -16.84
C PRO A 445 9.59 -0.78 -17.68
N SER A 446 9.54 -0.68 -19.01
CA SER A 446 10.12 -1.69 -19.91
C SER A 446 11.65 -1.81 -19.77
N SER A 447 12.33 -0.71 -19.43
CA SER A 447 13.80 -0.70 -19.20
C SER A 447 14.21 -1.42 -17.91
N LEU A 448 13.27 -1.72 -17.03
CA LEU A 448 13.51 -2.40 -15.76
C LEU A 448 13.19 -3.91 -15.82
N GLU A 449 12.75 -4.42 -16.95
CA GLU A 449 12.51 -5.85 -17.16
C GLU A 449 13.82 -6.64 -16.97
N GLY A 450 13.78 -7.65 -16.08
CA GLY A 450 14.98 -8.42 -15.72
C GLY A 450 15.99 -7.69 -14.80
N VAL A 451 15.76 -6.40 -14.49
CA VAL A 451 16.61 -5.62 -13.60
C VAL A 451 16.08 -5.62 -12.16
N VAL A 452 14.76 -5.55 -12.02
CA VAL A 452 14.06 -5.58 -10.73
C VAL A 452 13.17 -6.83 -10.63
N GLU A 453 12.78 -7.17 -9.42
CA GLU A 453 11.85 -8.29 -9.18
C GLU A 453 10.49 -8.03 -9.88
N PRO A 454 9.80 -9.08 -10.37
CA PRO A 454 8.54 -8.91 -11.10
C PRO A 454 7.47 -8.11 -10.35
N GLU A 455 7.43 -8.20 -9.03
CA GLU A 455 6.49 -7.45 -8.20
C GLU A 455 6.87 -5.99 -8.07
N GLN A 456 8.15 -5.70 -7.97
CA GLN A 456 8.68 -4.34 -8.00
C GLN A 456 8.34 -3.68 -9.34
N LEU A 457 8.54 -4.38 -10.45
CA LEU A 457 8.20 -3.90 -11.79
C LEU A 457 6.72 -3.57 -11.93
N ARG A 458 5.83 -4.47 -11.45
CA ARG A 458 4.38 -4.25 -11.51
C ARG A 458 3.96 -3.03 -10.70
N LEU A 459 4.48 -2.87 -9.49
CA LEU A 459 4.15 -1.73 -8.63
C LEU A 459 4.71 -0.43 -9.21
N TYR A 460 5.97 -0.44 -9.65
CA TYR A 460 6.60 0.71 -10.31
C TYR A 460 5.85 1.11 -11.56
N SER A 461 5.49 0.17 -12.44
CA SER A 461 4.72 0.43 -13.66
C SER A 461 3.37 1.10 -13.35
N MET A 462 2.70 0.69 -12.27
CA MET A 462 1.44 1.30 -11.84
C MET A 462 1.66 2.75 -11.36
N ILE A 463 2.70 3.01 -10.57
CA ILE A 463 3.06 4.35 -10.08
C ILE A 463 3.44 5.24 -11.26
N TRP A 464 4.30 4.77 -12.15
CA TRP A 464 4.78 5.49 -13.31
C TRP A 464 3.63 5.89 -14.25
N LYS A 465 2.78 4.92 -14.63
CA LYS A 465 1.61 5.17 -15.48
C LYS A 465 0.65 6.19 -14.87
N ARG A 466 0.41 6.12 -13.56
CA ARG A 466 -0.44 7.07 -12.85
C ARG A 466 0.15 8.48 -12.89
N PHE A 467 1.45 8.61 -12.67
CA PHE A 467 2.14 9.90 -12.67
C PHE A 467 2.14 10.54 -14.07
N VAL A 468 2.51 9.79 -15.09
CA VAL A 468 2.47 10.26 -16.48
C VAL A 468 1.05 10.69 -16.88
N ALA A 469 0.06 9.83 -16.64
CA ALA A 469 -1.34 10.13 -16.94
C ALA A 469 -1.87 11.34 -16.17
N SER A 470 -1.35 11.61 -14.97
CA SER A 470 -1.80 12.74 -14.15
C SER A 470 -1.54 14.11 -14.82
N GLN A 471 -0.52 14.19 -15.67
CA GLN A 471 -0.16 15.41 -16.38
C GLN A 471 -0.64 15.44 -17.85
N MET A 472 -1.44 14.45 -18.26
CA MET A 472 -2.04 14.43 -19.59
C MET A 472 -3.33 15.26 -19.66
N ALA A 473 -3.73 15.59 -20.88
CA ALA A 473 -5.01 16.21 -21.17
C ALA A 473 -6.17 15.29 -20.76
N PRO A 474 -7.32 15.86 -20.37
CA PRO A 474 -8.52 15.07 -20.10
C PRO A 474 -8.94 14.24 -21.31
N ALA A 475 -9.39 13.01 -21.08
CA ALA A 475 -9.98 12.21 -22.13
C ALA A 475 -11.39 12.73 -22.47
N VAL A 476 -11.67 12.91 -23.74
CA VAL A 476 -13.03 13.21 -24.25
C VAL A 476 -13.68 11.88 -24.63
N VAL A 477 -14.77 11.58 -23.98
CA VAL A 477 -15.52 10.35 -24.17
C VAL A 477 -16.88 10.68 -24.75
N GLU A 478 -17.23 10.09 -25.89
CA GLU A 478 -18.55 10.22 -26.48
C GLU A 478 -19.45 9.12 -25.92
N ASN A 479 -20.49 9.53 -25.18
CA ASN A 479 -21.50 8.64 -24.67
C ASN A 479 -22.70 8.65 -25.61
N ALA A 480 -23.04 7.50 -26.16
CA ALA A 480 -24.20 7.31 -27.02
C ALA A 480 -25.35 6.69 -26.21
N THR A 481 -26.52 7.23 -26.33
CA THR A 481 -27.75 6.66 -25.80
C THR A 481 -28.70 6.35 -26.96
N LEU A 482 -29.06 5.10 -27.11
CA LEU A 482 -30.06 4.64 -28.06
C LEU A 482 -31.34 4.28 -27.27
N ASP A 483 -32.42 5.00 -27.53
CA ASP A 483 -33.74 4.70 -27.03
C ASP A 483 -34.61 4.13 -28.16
N ALA A 484 -35.30 3.05 -27.86
CA ALA A 484 -36.23 2.37 -28.78
C ALA A 484 -37.48 1.99 -28.03
N ASP A 485 -38.57 1.76 -28.77
CA ASP A 485 -39.85 1.28 -28.25
C ASP A 485 -40.21 -0.06 -28.86
N ALA A 486 -40.72 -0.95 -28.06
CA ALA A 486 -41.32 -2.23 -28.43
C ALA A 486 -42.67 -2.35 -27.75
N GLY A 487 -43.77 -2.01 -28.48
CA GLY A 487 -45.10 -1.91 -27.88
C GLY A 487 -45.16 -0.91 -26.72
N ARG A 488 -45.50 -1.41 -25.53
CA ARG A 488 -45.58 -0.64 -24.29
C ARG A 488 -44.23 -0.48 -23.57
N VAL A 489 -43.20 -1.19 -24.05
CA VAL A 489 -41.90 -1.25 -23.39
C VAL A 489 -40.92 -0.30 -24.05
N GLY A 490 -40.37 0.64 -23.30
CA GLY A 490 -39.24 1.45 -23.70
C GLY A 490 -37.93 0.70 -23.45
N LEU A 491 -37.06 0.68 -24.44
CA LEU A 491 -35.78 -0.01 -24.45
C LEU A 491 -34.63 1.00 -24.53
N ARG A 492 -33.51 0.71 -23.86
CA ARG A 492 -32.33 1.58 -23.87
C ARG A 492 -31.03 0.79 -24.00
N GLN A 493 -30.15 1.34 -24.80
CA GLN A 493 -28.74 0.94 -24.83
C GLN A 493 -27.84 2.14 -24.59
N LEU A 494 -26.83 1.96 -23.72
CA LEU A 494 -25.76 2.91 -23.51
C LEU A 494 -24.49 2.40 -24.19
N GLY A 495 -23.82 3.27 -24.96
CA GLY A 495 -22.55 3.03 -25.59
C GLY A 495 -21.54 4.09 -25.19
N GLU A 496 -20.27 3.75 -25.21
CA GLU A 496 -19.16 4.65 -24.91
C GLU A 496 -18.07 4.47 -25.97
N SER A 497 -17.55 5.58 -26.52
CA SER A 497 -16.42 5.62 -27.46
C SER A 497 -15.43 6.69 -27.00
N MET A 498 -14.11 6.42 -27.15
CA MET A 498 -13.02 7.37 -26.89
C MET A 498 -12.30 7.73 -28.17
#